data_dc979d57eb73d758a674e8a689b781bd
#
_entry.id   dc979d57eb73d758a674e8a689b781bd
#
_cell.length_a   1.000
_cell.length_b   1.000
_cell.length_c   1.000
_cell.angle_alpha   90.00
_cell.angle_beta   90.00
_cell.angle_gamma   90.00
#
_symmetry.space_group_name_H-M   'P 1'
#
loop_
_entity.id
_entity.type
_entity.pdbx_description
1 polymer ?
#
loop_
_entity_poly.entity_id
_entity_poly.type
_entity_poly.pdbx_seq_one_letter_code
_entity_poly.pdbx_strand_id
1 'polypeptide(L)'
;KALAGILPISKGSIEIMGETISSNNSLNPEQLRNLGVAHVPEDRQRMGMIADFSASETALLGYHNNKEINQGVWLKRSLVKANCASLMQAFDVRPTNPDLKSSNFSGGNQQKLILAREFERDPEVLIIGQPTRGVDIGAIEFIRKRIIEMRDAGKAIILISVELEEIM
;
A
#
# COMPACT_ATOMS: atom_id res chain seq x y z
N LYS A 1 -6.57 -6.98 -10.19
CA LYS A 1 -5.39 -7.89 -10.14
C LYS A 1 -4.49 -7.70 -11.36
N ALA A 2 -5.06 -7.58 -12.60
CA ALA A 2 -4.25 -7.29 -13.80
C ALA A 2 -3.56 -5.92 -13.69
N LEU A 3 -4.29 -4.86 -13.30
CA LEU A 3 -3.74 -3.51 -13.06
C LEU A 3 -2.59 -3.46 -12.03
N ALA A 4 -2.57 -4.39 -11.09
CA ALA A 4 -1.53 -4.50 -10.07
C ALA A 4 -0.41 -5.50 -10.45
N GLY A 5 -0.39 -6.01 -11.68
CA GLY A 5 0.61 -6.94 -12.16
C GLY A 5 0.58 -8.34 -11.54
N ILE A 6 -0.49 -8.67 -10.80
CA ILE A 6 -0.65 -9.98 -10.13
C ILE A 6 -1.11 -11.06 -11.11
N LEU A 7 -1.89 -10.68 -12.11
CA LEU A 7 -2.35 -11.56 -13.19
C LEU A 7 -2.00 -10.92 -14.53
N PRO A 8 -1.63 -11.72 -15.53
CA PRO A 8 -1.37 -11.21 -16.88
C PRO A 8 -2.67 -10.67 -17.51
N ILE A 9 -2.54 -9.72 -18.42
CA ILE A 9 -3.63 -9.23 -19.24
C ILE A 9 -3.92 -10.27 -20.33
N SER A 10 -5.17 -10.73 -20.41
CA SER A 10 -5.56 -11.75 -21.40
C SER A 10 -5.91 -11.13 -22.75
N LYS A 11 -6.52 -9.93 -22.78
CA LYS A 11 -6.93 -9.19 -23.98
C LYS A 11 -6.89 -7.68 -23.69
N GLY A 12 -6.61 -6.91 -24.75
CA GLY A 12 -6.52 -5.46 -24.65
C GLY A 12 -5.16 -4.97 -24.16
N SER A 13 -5.10 -3.69 -23.84
CA SER A 13 -3.89 -3.04 -23.31
C SER A 13 -4.27 -1.99 -22.28
N ILE A 14 -3.32 -1.67 -21.42
CA ILE A 14 -3.40 -0.61 -20.42
C ILE A 14 -2.17 0.28 -20.63
N GLU A 15 -2.37 1.58 -20.61
CA GLU A 15 -1.25 2.53 -20.61
C GLU A 15 -1.11 3.15 -19.22
N ILE A 16 0.08 3.06 -18.63
CA ILE A 16 0.42 3.63 -17.32
C ILE A 16 1.75 4.38 -17.45
N MET A 17 1.75 5.68 -17.16
CA MET A 17 2.95 6.52 -17.21
C MET A 17 3.71 6.41 -18.54
N GLY A 18 2.98 6.30 -19.67
CA GLY A 18 3.53 6.16 -21.02
C GLY A 18 3.98 4.75 -21.39
N GLU A 19 3.91 3.78 -20.47
CA GLU A 19 4.22 2.37 -20.74
C GLU A 19 2.96 1.59 -21.12
N THR A 20 2.99 0.91 -22.27
CA THR A 20 1.89 0.05 -22.72
C THR A 20 2.07 -1.36 -22.20
N ILE A 21 1.13 -1.82 -21.39
CA ILE A 21 1.08 -3.15 -20.78
C ILE A 21 0.01 -3.97 -21.51
N SER A 22 0.37 -5.14 -21.99
CA SER A 22 -0.50 -6.03 -22.76
C SER A 22 -0.17 -7.51 -22.47
N SER A 23 -0.88 -8.42 -23.14
CA SER A 23 -0.57 -9.86 -23.04
C SER A 23 0.86 -10.20 -23.48
N ASN A 24 1.45 -9.42 -24.39
CA ASN A 24 2.80 -9.62 -24.92
C ASN A 24 3.87 -8.84 -24.11
N ASN A 25 3.46 -7.87 -23.32
CA ASN A 25 4.33 -7.04 -22.48
C ASN A 25 3.65 -6.89 -21.10
N SER A 26 3.68 -7.94 -20.30
CA SER A 26 3.13 -7.91 -18.95
C SER A 26 4.20 -7.46 -17.94
N LEU A 27 3.83 -6.52 -17.09
CA LEU A 27 4.67 -6.07 -15.98
C LEU A 27 4.27 -6.79 -14.69
N ASN A 28 5.27 -7.15 -13.90
CA ASN A 28 5.06 -7.68 -12.56
C ASN A 28 4.84 -6.56 -11.52
N PRO A 29 4.42 -6.87 -10.28
CA PRO A 29 4.17 -5.84 -9.26
C PRO A 29 5.37 -4.97 -8.90
N GLU A 30 6.59 -5.49 -8.99
CA GLU A 30 7.81 -4.71 -8.73
C GLU A 30 8.05 -3.68 -9.85
N GLN A 31 7.91 -4.08 -11.11
CA GLN A 31 8.04 -3.18 -12.25
C GLN A 31 6.97 -2.07 -12.21
N LEU A 32 5.72 -2.40 -11.85
CA LEU A 32 4.66 -1.39 -11.69
C LEU A 32 4.97 -0.42 -10.56
N ARG A 33 5.48 -0.89 -9.41
CA ARG A 33 5.93 0.01 -8.34
C ARG A 33 7.04 0.96 -8.81
N ASN A 34 7.96 0.47 -9.62
CA ASN A 34 9.04 1.31 -10.19
C ASN A 34 8.50 2.36 -11.17
N LEU A 35 7.32 2.15 -11.77
CA LEU A 35 6.58 3.15 -12.56
C LEU A 35 5.74 4.10 -11.70
N GLY A 36 5.80 4.00 -10.39
CA GLY A 36 5.00 4.86 -9.49
C GLY A 36 3.58 4.36 -9.23
N VAL A 37 3.30 3.07 -9.43
CA VAL A 37 2.00 2.47 -9.11
C VAL A 37 2.03 1.87 -7.71
N ALA A 38 1.15 2.31 -6.83
CA ALA A 38 0.91 1.68 -5.54
C ALA A 38 -0.40 0.88 -5.54
N HIS A 39 -0.44 -0.19 -4.75
CA HIS A 39 -1.60 -1.07 -4.67
C HIS A 39 -1.95 -1.43 -3.23
N VAL A 40 -3.13 -1.02 -2.81
CA VAL A 40 -3.77 -1.43 -1.54
C VAL A 40 -4.77 -2.54 -1.87
N PRO A 41 -4.53 -3.80 -1.46
CA PRO A 41 -5.37 -4.92 -1.83
C PRO A 41 -6.69 -4.96 -1.06
N GLU A 42 -7.74 -5.55 -1.65
CA GLU A 42 -9.06 -5.76 -1.02
C GLU A 42 -8.98 -6.64 0.23
N ASP A 43 -8.16 -7.68 0.19
CA ASP A 43 -7.93 -8.59 1.32
C ASP A 43 -6.55 -8.30 1.92
N ARG A 44 -6.54 -7.45 2.94
CA ARG A 44 -5.33 -7.03 3.63
C ARG A 44 -4.59 -8.18 4.31
N GLN A 45 -5.33 -9.14 4.87
CA GLN A 45 -4.73 -10.26 5.60
C GLN A 45 -4.04 -11.24 4.68
N ARG A 46 -4.60 -11.47 3.50
CA ARG A 46 -4.07 -12.42 2.53
C ARG A 46 -3.01 -11.83 1.61
N MET A 47 -3.13 -10.55 1.27
CA MET A 47 -2.32 -9.93 0.22
C MET A 47 -1.59 -8.64 0.66
N GLY A 48 -2.00 -8.02 1.75
CA GLY A 48 -1.45 -6.75 2.20
C GLY A 48 -0.36 -6.86 3.25
N MET A 49 -0.36 -7.96 4.03
CA MET A 49 0.57 -8.18 5.13
C MET A 49 0.86 -9.67 5.35
N ILE A 50 1.86 -9.96 6.16
CA ILE A 50 2.12 -11.29 6.70
C ILE A 50 1.85 -11.23 8.20
N ALA A 51 0.93 -12.06 8.70
CA ALA A 51 0.41 -11.98 10.06
C ALA A 51 1.50 -12.03 11.15
N ASP A 52 2.50 -12.88 10.96
CA ASP A 52 3.62 -13.07 11.90
C ASP A 52 4.75 -12.04 11.77
N PHE A 53 4.74 -11.23 10.73
CA PHE A 53 5.71 -10.14 10.56
C PHE A 53 5.41 -9.01 11.56
N SER A 54 6.48 -8.37 12.03
CA SER A 54 6.37 -7.12 12.77
C SER A 54 5.81 -6.00 11.89
N ALA A 55 5.31 -4.92 12.51
CA ALA A 55 4.87 -3.74 11.78
C ALA A 55 5.99 -3.19 10.89
N SER A 56 7.25 -3.18 11.36
CA SER A 56 8.40 -2.72 10.58
C SER A 56 8.68 -3.60 9.35
N GLU A 57 8.54 -4.91 9.47
CA GLU A 57 8.66 -5.82 8.33
C GLU A 57 7.49 -5.67 7.36
N THR A 58 6.26 -5.47 7.86
CA THR A 58 5.08 -5.20 7.02
C THR A 58 5.19 -3.86 6.29
N ALA A 59 5.70 -2.81 6.94
CA ALA A 59 5.97 -1.53 6.29
C ALA A 59 7.05 -1.60 5.20
N LEU A 60 7.90 -2.63 5.25
CA LEU A 60 8.96 -2.86 4.27
C LEU A 60 8.52 -3.76 3.09
N LEU A 61 7.40 -4.47 3.19
CA LEU A 61 6.95 -5.42 2.16
C LEU A 61 6.84 -4.77 0.77
N GLY A 62 7.59 -5.33 -0.18
CA GLY A 62 7.65 -4.84 -1.56
C GLY A 62 8.66 -3.71 -1.79
N TYR A 63 9.30 -3.18 -0.75
CA TYR A 63 10.21 -2.04 -0.81
C TYR A 63 11.61 -2.33 -0.21
N HIS A 64 11.91 -3.60 0.03
CA HIS A 64 13.17 -4.05 0.63
C HIS A 64 14.41 -3.77 -0.26
N ASN A 65 14.22 -3.48 -1.55
CA ASN A 65 15.29 -3.12 -2.50
C ASN A 65 15.66 -1.62 -2.43
N ASN A 66 15.03 -0.80 -1.58
CA ASN A 66 15.40 0.60 -1.43
C ASN A 66 16.84 0.75 -0.90
N LYS A 67 17.69 1.46 -1.68
CA LYS A 67 19.10 1.67 -1.40
C LYS A 67 19.37 2.43 -0.10
N GLU A 68 18.43 3.22 0.39
CA GLU A 68 18.57 3.99 1.64
C GLU A 68 18.61 3.07 2.86
N ILE A 69 17.78 2.03 2.86
CA ILE A 69 17.64 1.06 3.94
C ILE A 69 18.43 -0.22 3.74
N ASN A 70 19.03 -0.38 2.55
CA ASN A 70 19.75 -1.58 2.14
C ASN A 70 21.23 -1.26 1.90
N GLN A 71 22.13 -2.05 2.47
CA GLN A 71 23.58 -2.04 2.20
C GLN A 71 23.98 -3.38 1.59
N GLY A 72 23.68 -3.57 0.30
CA GLY A 72 23.88 -4.83 -0.39
C GLY A 72 22.92 -5.91 0.14
N VAL A 73 23.44 -6.91 0.86
CA VAL A 73 22.62 -7.99 1.46
C VAL A 73 22.13 -7.69 2.89
N TRP A 74 22.54 -6.55 3.46
CA TRP A 74 22.22 -6.20 4.85
C TRP A 74 21.19 -5.08 4.94
N LEU A 75 20.10 -5.33 5.67
CA LEU A 75 19.11 -4.30 6.00
C LEU A 75 19.56 -3.52 7.26
N LYS A 76 19.47 -2.20 7.19
CA LYS A 76 19.67 -1.30 8.33
C LYS A 76 18.45 -1.35 9.25
N ARG A 77 18.33 -2.37 10.09
CA ARG A 77 17.14 -2.63 10.92
C ARG A 77 16.72 -1.43 11.78
N SER A 78 17.66 -0.67 12.32
CA SER A 78 17.35 0.53 13.10
C SER A 78 16.64 1.60 12.27
N LEU A 79 17.08 1.82 11.03
CA LEU A 79 16.46 2.76 10.11
C LEU A 79 15.07 2.29 9.68
N VAL A 80 14.90 0.99 9.38
CA VAL A 80 13.61 0.40 9.06
C VAL A 80 12.60 0.61 10.19
N LYS A 81 13.00 0.38 11.44
CA LYS A 81 12.15 0.63 12.61
C LYS A 81 11.83 2.11 12.81
N ALA A 82 12.82 3.00 12.65
CA ALA A 82 12.61 4.44 12.76
C ALA A 82 11.63 4.94 11.70
N ASN A 83 11.81 4.53 10.44
CA ASN A 83 10.89 4.87 9.35
C ASN A 83 9.47 4.34 9.63
N CYS A 84 9.36 3.08 10.09
CA CYS A 84 8.06 2.52 10.46
C CYS A 84 7.39 3.32 11.59
N ALA A 85 8.14 3.72 12.63
CA ALA A 85 7.60 4.52 13.71
C ALA A 85 7.07 5.88 13.21
N SER A 86 7.79 6.54 12.30
CA SER A 86 7.34 7.79 11.66
C SER A 86 6.06 7.60 10.85
N LEU A 87 5.98 6.52 10.06
CA LEU A 87 4.77 6.14 9.33
C LEU A 87 3.58 5.90 10.25
N MET A 88 3.81 5.15 11.34
CA MET A 88 2.77 4.86 12.32
C MET A 88 2.23 6.13 12.98
N GLN A 89 3.10 7.11 13.25
CA GLN A 89 2.68 8.41 13.78
C GLN A 89 1.87 9.21 12.75
N ALA A 90 2.37 9.31 11.51
CA ALA A 90 1.74 10.06 10.44
C ALA A 90 0.34 9.53 10.07
N PHE A 91 0.13 8.22 10.21
CA PHE A 91 -1.13 7.54 9.89
C PHE A 91 -1.94 7.14 11.13
N ASP A 92 -1.56 7.63 12.31
CA ASP A 92 -2.23 7.32 13.58
C ASP A 92 -2.45 5.82 13.79
N VAL A 93 -1.41 5.01 13.55
CA VAL A 93 -1.43 3.56 13.81
C VAL A 93 -1.14 3.33 15.29
N ARG A 94 -2.03 2.63 15.99
CA ARG A 94 -1.95 2.37 17.43
C ARG A 94 -1.94 0.87 17.75
N PRO A 95 -1.07 0.44 18.69
CA PRO A 95 -0.02 1.21 19.35
C PRO A 95 1.14 1.51 18.41
N THR A 96 1.87 2.62 18.62
CA THR A 96 3.05 2.98 17.82
C THR A 96 4.24 2.12 18.27
N ASN A 97 4.23 0.87 17.85
CA ASN A 97 5.25 -0.12 18.16
C ASN A 97 5.70 -0.89 16.91
N PRO A 98 6.85 -0.53 16.30
CA PRO A 98 7.37 -1.20 15.10
C PRO A 98 7.69 -2.69 15.26
N ASP A 99 7.88 -3.17 16.50
CA ASP A 99 8.21 -4.57 16.80
C ASP A 99 6.98 -5.44 17.06
N LEU A 100 5.79 -4.82 17.20
CA LEU A 100 4.56 -5.57 17.41
C LEU A 100 4.20 -6.36 16.14
N LYS A 101 3.77 -7.62 16.32
CA LYS A 101 3.29 -8.46 15.21
C LYS A 101 2.08 -7.81 14.53
N SER A 102 2.04 -7.89 13.21
CA SER A 102 0.96 -7.31 12.40
C SER A 102 -0.41 -7.89 12.75
N SER A 103 -0.49 -9.17 13.14
CA SER A 103 -1.71 -9.82 13.62
C SER A 103 -2.26 -9.23 14.91
N ASN A 104 -1.44 -8.57 15.73
CA ASN A 104 -1.84 -8.02 17.02
C ASN A 104 -2.47 -6.61 16.93
N PHE A 105 -2.49 -6.01 15.74
CA PHE A 105 -3.20 -4.76 15.51
C PHE A 105 -4.68 -5.01 15.19
N SER A 106 -5.54 -4.07 15.58
CA SER A 106 -6.93 -4.05 15.12
C SER A 106 -7.00 -3.94 13.59
N GLY A 107 -8.13 -4.36 12.99
CA GLY A 107 -8.32 -4.27 11.55
C GLY A 107 -8.10 -2.87 10.98
N GLY A 108 -8.57 -1.82 11.69
CA GLY A 108 -8.33 -0.43 11.31
C GLY A 108 -6.85 -0.05 11.32
N ASN A 109 -6.09 -0.46 12.35
CA ASN A 109 -4.67 -0.18 12.42
C ASN A 109 -3.84 -0.98 11.41
N GLN A 110 -4.23 -2.22 11.09
CA GLN A 110 -3.65 -2.99 9.99
C GLN A 110 -3.84 -2.26 8.66
N GLN A 111 -5.04 -1.77 8.39
CA GLN A 111 -5.36 -1.03 7.18
C GLN A 111 -4.58 0.28 7.07
N LYS A 112 -4.53 1.06 8.17
CA LYS A 112 -3.73 2.29 8.25
C LYS A 112 -2.24 2.03 7.98
N LEU A 113 -1.68 0.93 8.50
CA LEU A 113 -0.27 0.57 8.27
C LEU A 113 0.01 0.24 6.79
N ILE A 114 -0.90 -0.50 6.13
CA ILE A 114 -0.77 -0.83 4.71
C ILE A 114 -0.89 0.43 3.86
N LEU A 115 -1.86 1.31 4.16
CA LEU A 115 -2.02 2.59 3.48
C LEU A 115 -0.80 3.48 3.67
N ALA A 116 -0.27 3.55 4.89
CA ALA A 116 0.94 4.30 5.21
C ALA A 116 2.12 3.87 4.33
N ARG A 117 2.34 2.56 4.20
CA ARG A 117 3.38 1.98 3.35
C ARG A 117 3.25 2.40 1.89
N GLU A 118 2.04 2.34 1.36
CA GLU A 118 1.80 2.63 -0.06
C GLU A 118 1.82 4.15 -0.35
N PHE A 119 1.30 4.98 0.56
CA PHE A 119 1.22 6.43 0.37
C PHE A 119 2.55 7.15 0.57
N GLU A 120 3.40 6.66 1.48
CA GLU A 120 4.71 7.26 1.77
C GLU A 120 5.63 7.31 0.55
N ARG A 121 5.38 6.47 -0.43
CA ARG A 121 6.18 6.41 -1.67
C ARG A 121 5.79 7.49 -2.68
N ASP A 122 4.84 8.34 -2.32
CA ASP A 122 4.30 9.39 -3.21
C ASP A 122 3.98 8.86 -4.61
N PRO A 123 3.13 7.81 -4.73
CA PRO A 123 2.85 7.17 -6.01
C PRO A 123 2.12 8.12 -6.95
N GLU A 124 2.32 7.96 -8.27
CA GLU A 124 1.58 8.67 -9.30
C GLU A 124 0.20 8.04 -9.56
N VAL A 125 0.11 6.72 -9.40
CA VAL A 125 -1.12 5.96 -9.57
C VAL A 125 -1.38 5.11 -8.33
N LEU A 126 -2.57 5.22 -7.76
CA LEU A 126 -2.98 4.50 -6.56
C LEU A 126 -4.20 3.62 -6.85
N ILE A 127 -4.02 2.30 -6.75
CA ILE A 127 -5.09 1.32 -6.90
C ILE A 127 -5.51 0.87 -5.50
N ILE A 128 -6.72 1.19 -5.08
CA ILE A 128 -7.21 0.89 -3.73
C ILE A 128 -8.44 -0.01 -3.81
N GLY A 129 -8.34 -1.19 -3.21
CA GLY A 129 -9.46 -2.11 -3.06
C GLY A 129 -10.00 -2.11 -1.64
N GLN A 130 -11.29 -1.83 -1.46
CA GLN A 130 -12.03 -1.95 -0.19
C GLN A 130 -11.32 -1.26 1.00
N PRO A 131 -10.97 0.04 0.92
CA PRO A 131 -10.10 0.69 1.91
C PRO A 131 -10.66 0.70 3.32
N THR A 132 -12.00 0.69 3.47
CA THR A 132 -12.67 0.79 4.79
C THR A 132 -13.26 -0.53 5.27
N ARG A 133 -13.09 -1.61 4.51
CA ARG A 133 -13.68 -2.91 4.87
C ARG A 133 -13.14 -3.43 6.21
N GLY A 134 -14.08 -3.61 7.17
CA GLY A 134 -13.79 -4.17 8.49
C GLY A 134 -12.87 -3.28 9.34
N VAL A 135 -13.07 -1.96 9.25
CA VAL A 135 -12.42 -0.97 10.10
C VAL A 135 -13.47 -0.16 10.88
N ASP A 136 -13.07 0.48 11.95
CA ASP A 136 -13.94 1.34 12.76
C ASP A 136 -14.21 2.70 12.08
N ILE A 137 -15.26 3.41 12.54
CA ILE A 137 -15.71 4.68 11.96
C ILE A 137 -14.60 5.73 11.94
N GLY A 138 -13.82 5.86 13.01
CA GLY A 138 -12.73 6.84 13.07
C GLY A 138 -11.62 6.53 12.07
N ALA A 139 -11.34 5.25 11.82
CA ALA A 139 -10.39 4.85 10.78
C ALA A 139 -10.95 5.10 9.37
N ILE A 140 -12.27 4.94 9.15
CA ILE A 140 -12.92 5.23 7.87
C ILE A 140 -12.73 6.71 7.47
N GLU A 141 -13.05 7.63 8.37
CA GLU A 141 -12.91 9.07 8.12
C GLU A 141 -11.45 9.46 7.83
N PHE A 142 -10.52 8.92 8.61
CA PHE A 142 -9.09 9.14 8.40
C PHE A 142 -8.65 8.67 7.00
N ILE A 143 -9.03 7.44 6.62
CA ILE A 143 -8.65 6.84 5.34
C ILE A 143 -9.22 7.63 4.17
N ARG A 144 -10.51 8.00 4.23
CA ARG A 144 -11.17 8.82 3.20
C ARG A 144 -10.45 10.16 3.01
N LYS A 145 -10.13 10.83 4.10
CA LYS A 145 -9.40 12.10 4.08
C LYS A 145 -8.04 11.94 3.37
N ARG A 146 -7.27 10.90 3.69
CA ARG A 146 -5.97 10.63 3.07
C ARG A 146 -6.07 10.35 1.56
N ILE A 147 -7.10 9.62 1.13
CA ILE A 147 -7.36 9.36 -0.30
C ILE A 147 -7.68 10.67 -1.02
N ILE A 148 -8.51 11.53 -0.41
CA ILE A 148 -8.86 12.86 -0.96
C ILE A 148 -7.62 13.74 -1.06
N GLU A 149 -6.76 13.78 -0.05
CA GLU A 149 -5.50 14.54 -0.07
C GLU A 149 -4.60 14.10 -1.24
N MET A 150 -4.49 12.81 -1.52
CA MET A 150 -3.72 12.28 -2.66
C MET A 150 -4.35 12.70 -4.00
N ARG A 151 -5.68 12.64 -4.12
CA ARG A 151 -6.41 13.10 -5.30
C ARG A 151 -6.15 14.60 -5.55
N ASP A 152 -6.26 15.42 -4.50
CA ASP A 152 -6.09 16.88 -4.60
C ASP A 152 -4.63 17.28 -4.89
N ALA A 153 -3.68 16.40 -4.54
CA ALA A 153 -2.28 16.49 -4.94
C ALA A 153 -2.04 16.10 -6.43
N GLY A 154 -3.09 15.75 -7.18
CA GLY A 154 -3.01 15.42 -8.60
C GLY A 154 -2.70 13.97 -8.92
N LYS A 155 -2.76 13.07 -7.95
CA LYS A 155 -2.50 11.63 -8.17
C LYS A 155 -3.69 10.94 -8.83
N ALA A 156 -3.44 9.98 -9.72
CA ALA A 156 -4.47 9.15 -10.32
C ALA A 156 -4.92 8.06 -9.34
N ILE A 157 -6.21 8.02 -9.01
CA ILE A 157 -6.75 7.07 -8.03
C ILE A 157 -7.81 6.19 -8.67
N ILE A 158 -7.63 4.87 -8.56
CA ILE A 158 -8.63 3.86 -8.89
C ILE A 158 -9.14 3.27 -7.58
N LEU A 159 -10.36 3.66 -7.21
CA LEU A 159 -11.04 3.16 -6.02
C LEU A 159 -12.01 2.05 -6.39
N ILE A 160 -11.89 0.90 -5.74
CA ILE A 160 -12.77 -0.26 -5.89
C ILE A 160 -13.43 -0.51 -4.54
N SER A 161 -14.73 -0.25 -4.44
CA SER A 161 -15.49 -0.44 -3.22
C SER A 161 -16.86 -1.06 -3.50
N VAL A 162 -17.40 -1.80 -2.52
CA VAL A 162 -18.80 -2.24 -2.47
C VAL A 162 -19.66 -1.28 -1.64
N GLU A 163 -19.04 -0.35 -0.92
CA GLU A 163 -19.72 0.66 -0.11
C GLU A 163 -20.04 1.88 -0.98
N LEU A 164 -21.33 2.18 -1.20
CA LEU A 164 -21.74 3.33 -2.00
C LEU A 164 -21.22 4.66 -1.45
N GLU A 165 -21.13 4.79 -0.14
CA GLU A 165 -20.65 5.99 0.54
C GLU A 165 -19.16 6.30 0.30
N GLU A 166 -18.40 5.36 -0.24
CA GLU A 166 -17.00 5.59 -0.64
C GLU A 166 -16.88 6.15 -2.06
N ILE A 167 -17.94 6.02 -2.86
CA ILE A 167 -17.92 6.36 -4.29
C ILE A 167 -18.63 7.70 -4.55
N MET A 168 -19.57 8.09 -3.67
CA MET A 168 -20.29 9.36 -3.73
C MET A 168 -19.56 10.48 -3.03
#